data_cc68e58fc5ad199fa854bf8736351411
#
_entry.id   cc68e58fc5ad199fa854bf8736351411
#
_cell.length_a   1.000
_cell.length_b   1.000
_cell.length_c   1.000
_cell.angle_alpha   90.00
_cell.angle_beta   90.00
_cell.angle_gamma   90.00
#
_symmetry.space_group_name_H-M   'P 1'
#
loop_
_entity.id
_entity.type
_entity.pdbx_description
1 polymer ?
#
loop_
_entity_poly.entity_id
_entity_poly.type
_entity_poly.pdbx_seq_one_letter_code
_entity_poly.pdbx_strand_id
1 'polypeptide(L)'
;MFTVDQDGYIAALTGYFARQRPQATGIAVTDLNIPVATGFSNETVLFTVSWTEDGEAHQDRLVGRLEPSDGPMFPPQGPGLASSCHLQHRVMSVVAEQDAAPLPPLLGFEEDLEPLGRPFFAMGFVDGEVPADNPRYTQSGFLVESSTPAERRRLVESGLKALAGIHRIDWRAAGLDWLDPSGIGKPNQADQLRIWRGYAERELQDRDHPVLAQA
;
A
#
# COMPACT_ATOMS: atom_id res chain seq x y z
N MET A 1 23.29 4.91 -1.53
CA MET A 1 22.44 4.24 -2.51
C MET A 1 22.59 2.76 -2.25
N PHE A 2 21.65 2.15 -1.55
CA PHE A 2 21.70 0.72 -1.28
C PHE A 2 21.40 0.00 -2.59
N THR A 3 22.33 -0.81 -3.05
CA THR A 3 22.11 -1.70 -4.21
C THR A 3 21.11 -2.75 -3.74
N VAL A 4 19.88 -2.68 -4.25
CA VAL A 4 18.89 -3.72 -3.98
C VAL A 4 19.42 -5.00 -4.64
N ASP A 5 19.57 -6.06 -3.85
CA ASP A 5 19.91 -7.39 -4.34
C ASP A 5 18.68 -7.97 -5.08
N GLN A 6 18.57 -7.67 -6.36
CA GLN A 6 17.45 -8.15 -7.18
C GLN A 6 17.38 -9.67 -7.25
N ASP A 7 18.53 -10.33 -7.34
CA ASP A 7 18.60 -11.80 -7.39
C ASP A 7 18.11 -12.41 -6.08
N GLY A 8 18.47 -11.79 -4.94
CA GLY A 8 17.97 -12.17 -3.63
C GLY A 8 16.46 -12.03 -3.51
N TYR A 9 15.89 -10.92 -4.01
CA TYR A 9 14.42 -10.74 -4.05
C TYR A 9 13.72 -11.76 -4.93
N ILE A 10 14.25 -12.06 -6.12
CA ILE A 10 13.69 -13.06 -7.03
C ILE A 10 13.71 -14.44 -6.37
N ALA A 11 14.82 -14.84 -5.78
CA ALA A 11 14.93 -16.12 -5.10
C ALA A 11 13.96 -16.24 -3.92
N ALA A 12 13.86 -15.20 -3.10
CA ALA A 12 12.98 -15.15 -1.94
C ALA A 12 11.50 -15.22 -2.34
N LEU A 13 11.08 -14.43 -3.31
CA LEU A 13 9.70 -14.45 -3.82
C LEU A 13 9.37 -15.79 -4.50
N THR A 14 10.30 -16.37 -5.26
CA THR A 14 10.12 -17.70 -5.85
C THR A 14 9.88 -18.75 -4.77
N GLY A 15 10.70 -18.75 -3.71
CA GLY A 15 10.52 -19.64 -2.55
C GLY A 15 9.21 -19.40 -1.82
N TYR A 16 8.81 -18.14 -1.64
CA TYR A 16 7.52 -17.77 -1.04
C TYR A 16 6.35 -18.36 -1.86
N PHE A 17 6.30 -18.12 -3.17
CA PHE A 17 5.21 -18.63 -4.01
C PHE A 17 5.22 -20.16 -4.11
N ALA A 18 6.39 -20.81 -4.03
CA ALA A 18 6.48 -22.26 -3.98
C ALA A 18 5.83 -22.83 -2.71
N ARG A 19 5.97 -22.17 -1.58
CA ARG A 19 5.28 -22.56 -0.34
C ARG A 19 3.77 -22.34 -0.42
N GLN A 20 3.34 -21.26 -1.06
CA GLN A 20 1.91 -20.94 -1.21
C GLN A 20 1.19 -21.86 -2.22
N ARG A 21 1.93 -22.46 -3.16
CA ARG A 21 1.40 -23.34 -4.21
C ARG A 21 2.12 -24.70 -4.22
N PRO A 22 1.88 -25.55 -3.23
CA PRO A 22 2.63 -26.82 -3.08
C PRO A 22 2.33 -27.84 -4.19
N GLN A 23 1.26 -27.66 -4.97
CA GLN A 23 0.91 -28.52 -6.10
C GLN A 23 1.47 -28.01 -7.42
N ALA A 24 1.91 -26.76 -7.47
CA ALA A 24 2.46 -26.16 -8.67
C ALA A 24 3.92 -26.56 -8.91
N THR A 25 4.31 -26.59 -10.16
CA THR A 25 5.69 -26.85 -10.60
C THR A 25 6.21 -25.72 -11.48
N GLY A 26 7.52 -25.59 -11.63
CA GLY A 26 8.13 -24.61 -12.51
C GLY A 26 7.86 -23.15 -12.04
N ILE A 27 7.69 -22.93 -10.74
CA ILE A 27 7.45 -21.60 -10.21
C ILE A 27 8.69 -20.73 -10.44
N ALA A 28 8.49 -19.58 -11.07
CA ALA A 28 9.54 -18.62 -11.35
C ALA A 28 9.02 -17.19 -11.17
N VAL A 29 9.86 -16.32 -10.61
CA VAL A 29 9.64 -14.88 -10.53
C VAL A 29 10.57 -14.20 -11.52
N THR A 30 10.01 -13.32 -12.36
CA THR A 30 10.71 -12.57 -13.40
C THR A 30 10.29 -11.11 -13.41
N ASP A 31 10.90 -10.31 -14.27
CA ASP A 31 10.56 -8.91 -14.53
C ASP A 31 10.51 -8.03 -13.27
N LEU A 32 11.38 -8.35 -12.29
CA LEU A 32 11.42 -7.60 -11.04
C LEU A 32 11.88 -6.17 -11.30
N ASN A 33 11.04 -5.22 -10.89
CA ASN A 33 11.28 -3.80 -11.00
C ASN A 33 10.90 -3.09 -9.69
N ILE A 34 11.81 -2.27 -9.18
CA ILE A 34 11.56 -1.44 -7.99
C ILE A 34 11.57 0.02 -8.45
N PRO A 35 10.40 0.63 -8.63
CA PRO A 35 10.31 2.01 -9.11
C PRO A 35 10.95 2.98 -8.11
N VAL A 36 11.80 3.89 -8.61
CA VAL A 36 12.60 4.83 -7.81
C VAL A 36 11.75 5.92 -7.12
N ALA A 37 10.48 6.09 -7.50
CA ALA A 37 9.63 7.21 -7.09
C ALA A 37 8.23 6.77 -6.63
N THR A 38 8.12 5.71 -5.85
CA THR A 38 6.83 5.20 -5.39
C THR A 38 6.54 5.56 -3.94
N GLY A 39 6.14 6.79 -3.71
CA GLY A 39 5.54 7.18 -2.44
C GLY A 39 6.48 7.09 -1.23
N PHE A 40 6.12 7.81 -0.18
CA PHE A 40 6.95 7.92 1.03
C PHE A 40 6.62 6.88 2.12
N SER A 41 5.66 5.97 1.90
CA SER A 41 5.18 5.12 3.00
C SER A 41 5.68 3.67 2.93
N ASN A 42 5.50 3.00 1.79
CA ASN A 42 5.87 1.59 1.63
C ASN A 42 6.64 1.40 0.34
N GLU A 43 7.62 0.52 0.35
CA GLU A 43 8.32 0.15 -0.88
C GLU A 43 7.38 -0.62 -1.81
N THR A 44 7.51 -0.36 -3.10
CA THR A 44 6.73 -1.05 -4.14
C THR A 44 7.66 -1.87 -5.00
N VAL A 45 7.30 -3.13 -5.21
CA VAL A 45 8.04 -4.04 -6.08
C VAL A 45 7.08 -4.59 -7.12
N LEU A 46 7.42 -4.45 -8.39
CA LEU A 46 6.67 -5.03 -9.51
C LEU A 46 7.37 -6.30 -9.95
N PHE A 47 6.62 -7.36 -10.21
CA PHE A 47 7.19 -8.62 -10.69
C PHE A 47 6.12 -9.47 -11.38
N THR A 48 6.58 -10.47 -12.12
CA THR A 48 5.77 -11.49 -12.74
C THR A 48 6.04 -12.83 -12.05
N VAL A 49 5.00 -13.58 -11.70
CA VAL A 49 5.12 -14.95 -11.23
C VAL A 49 4.51 -15.90 -12.26
N SER A 50 5.21 -16.96 -12.62
CA SER A 50 4.72 -18.01 -13.51
C SER A 50 4.82 -19.38 -12.82
N TRP A 51 3.87 -20.27 -13.14
CA TRP A 51 3.84 -21.65 -12.63
C TRP A 51 3.04 -22.57 -13.55
N THR A 52 3.17 -23.87 -13.34
CA THR A 52 2.33 -24.89 -13.97
C THR A 52 1.57 -25.64 -12.89
N GLU A 53 0.27 -25.75 -13.02
CA GLU A 53 -0.63 -26.45 -12.11
C GLU A 53 -1.67 -27.21 -12.94
N ASP A 54 -1.94 -28.46 -12.60
CA ASP A 54 -2.84 -29.37 -13.34
C ASP A 54 -2.52 -29.50 -14.87
N GLY A 55 -1.26 -29.30 -15.23
CA GLY A 55 -0.79 -29.34 -16.61
C GLY A 55 -1.01 -28.05 -17.41
N GLU A 56 -1.58 -27.02 -16.79
CA GLU A 56 -1.79 -25.71 -17.39
C GLU A 56 -0.74 -24.71 -16.92
N ALA A 57 -0.27 -23.87 -17.84
CA ALA A 57 0.65 -22.80 -17.56
C ALA A 57 -0.10 -21.54 -17.11
N HIS A 58 0.33 -20.96 -16.00
CA HIS A 58 -0.23 -19.74 -15.44
C HIS A 58 0.82 -18.65 -15.33
N GLN A 59 0.37 -17.40 -15.38
CA GLN A 59 1.24 -16.25 -15.18
C GLN A 59 0.42 -15.07 -14.61
N ASP A 60 0.92 -14.46 -13.52
CA ASP A 60 0.35 -13.28 -12.93
C ASP A 60 1.38 -12.16 -12.85
N ARG A 61 0.98 -10.94 -13.21
CA ARG A 61 1.74 -9.72 -12.91
C ARG A 61 1.27 -9.18 -11.56
N LEU A 62 2.21 -8.95 -10.67
CA LEU A 62 1.92 -8.61 -9.27
C LEU A 62 2.63 -7.33 -8.84
N VAL A 63 2.05 -6.71 -7.81
CA VAL A 63 2.62 -5.60 -7.06
C VAL A 63 2.83 -6.04 -5.63
N GLY A 64 4.06 -6.06 -5.18
CA GLY A 64 4.42 -6.25 -3.78
C GLY A 64 4.46 -4.90 -3.05
N ARG A 65 3.91 -4.85 -1.85
CA ARG A 65 4.01 -3.70 -0.93
C ARG A 65 4.74 -4.16 0.31
N LEU A 66 5.92 -3.61 0.54
CA LEU A 66 6.81 -3.99 1.63
C LEU A 66 6.84 -2.92 2.70
N GLU A 67 6.93 -3.35 3.96
CA GLU A 67 7.15 -2.44 5.10
C GLU A 67 8.46 -1.66 4.89
N PRO A 68 8.49 -0.34 5.15
CA PRO A 68 9.72 0.44 5.01
C PRO A 68 10.78 0.00 6.02
N SER A 69 12.06 -0.02 5.60
CA SER A 69 13.18 -0.42 6.45
C SER A 69 13.40 0.50 7.64
N ASP A 70 13.10 1.79 7.46
CA ASP A 70 13.38 2.85 8.42
C ASP A 70 12.17 3.19 9.31
N GLY A 71 11.15 2.34 9.28
CA GLY A 71 9.89 2.55 9.99
C GLY A 71 8.93 3.50 9.25
N PRO A 72 7.71 3.70 9.79
CA PRO A 72 6.69 4.48 9.12
C PRO A 72 7.08 5.96 9.04
N MET A 73 6.95 6.55 7.85
CA MET A 73 7.23 7.97 7.63
C MET A 73 6.17 8.88 8.26
N PHE A 74 4.94 8.39 8.41
CA PHE A 74 3.83 9.17 8.96
C PHE A 74 3.52 8.76 10.39
N PRO A 75 3.02 9.69 11.23
CA PRO A 75 2.64 9.36 12.58
C PRO A 75 1.48 8.34 12.60
N PRO A 76 1.47 7.41 13.56
CA PRO A 76 0.33 6.55 13.78
C PRO A 76 -0.92 7.39 14.07
N GLN A 77 -2.03 7.07 13.43
CA GLN A 77 -3.29 7.83 13.54
C GLN A 77 -4.07 7.54 14.83
N GLY A 78 -3.58 6.67 15.66
CA GLY A 78 -4.14 6.36 16.96
C GLY A 78 -3.19 5.50 17.78
N PRO A 79 -3.44 5.36 19.09
CA PRO A 79 -2.65 4.49 19.95
C PRO A 79 -2.64 3.05 19.44
N GLY A 80 -1.46 2.48 19.26
CA GLY A 80 -1.30 1.12 18.75
C GLY A 80 -1.50 0.94 17.24
N LEU A 81 -1.76 2.02 16.50
CA LEU A 81 -1.86 1.99 15.04
C LEU A 81 -0.58 2.53 14.43
N ALA A 82 0.24 1.67 13.89
CA ALA A 82 1.32 2.07 12.99
C ALA A 82 0.81 2.12 11.55
N SER A 83 1.24 3.12 10.78
CA SER A 83 1.06 3.09 9.32
C SER A 83 1.96 2.00 8.77
N SER A 84 1.40 0.88 8.43
CA SER A 84 2.12 -0.30 8.01
C SER A 84 1.45 -0.99 6.83
N CYS A 85 2.18 -1.89 6.18
CA CYS A 85 1.63 -2.79 5.16
C CYS A 85 0.48 -3.63 5.70
N HIS A 86 0.57 -4.07 6.95
CA HIS A 86 -0.50 -4.83 7.61
C HIS A 86 -1.78 -4.02 7.72
N LEU A 87 -1.68 -2.77 8.21
CA LEU A 87 -2.83 -1.85 8.26
C LEU A 87 -3.43 -1.64 6.88
N GLN A 88 -2.59 -1.37 5.88
CA GLN A 88 -3.04 -1.18 4.51
C GLN A 88 -3.77 -2.41 3.98
N HIS A 89 -3.17 -3.59 4.11
CA HIS A 89 -3.78 -4.85 3.65
C HIS A 89 -5.12 -5.11 4.33
N ARG A 90 -5.22 -5.00 5.65
CA ARG A 90 -6.46 -5.22 6.40
C ARG A 90 -7.58 -4.29 5.96
N VAL A 91 -7.30 -3.00 5.81
CA VAL A 91 -8.31 -2.03 5.35
C VAL A 91 -8.74 -2.34 3.91
N MET A 92 -7.79 -2.60 3.01
CA MET A 92 -8.10 -2.97 1.63
C MET A 92 -8.92 -4.26 1.55
N SER A 93 -8.64 -5.26 2.38
CA SER A 93 -9.43 -6.49 2.43
C SER A 93 -10.88 -6.23 2.77
N VAL A 94 -11.15 -5.42 3.79
CA VAL A 94 -12.53 -5.04 4.15
C VAL A 94 -13.22 -4.25 3.04
N VAL A 95 -12.52 -3.31 2.40
CA VAL A 95 -13.08 -2.54 1.26
C VAL A 95 -13.44 -3.46 0.10
N ALA A 96 -12.61 -4.47 -0.17
CA ALA A 96 -12.86 -5.49 -1.20
C ALA A 96 -14.05 -6.39 -0.83
N GLU A 97 -14.11 -6.90 0.40
CA GLU A 97 -15.22 -7.73 0.89
C GLU A 97 -16.58 -7.04 0.85
N GLN A 98 -16.59 -5.72 1.05
CA GLN A 98 -17.79 -4.90 0.99
C GLN A 98 -18.12 -4.41 -0.44
N ASP A 99 -17.30 -4.76 -1.44
CA ASP A 99 -17.42 -4.23 -2.82
C ASP A 99 -17.60 -2.70 -2.85
N ALA A 100 -16.92 -2.02 -1.94
CA ALA A 100 -17.12 -0.59 -1.72
C ALA A 100 -16.37 0.30 -2.71
N ALA A 101 -15.27 -0.21 -3.27
CA ALA A 101 -14.47 0.44 -4.30
C ALA A 101 -13.74 -0.59 -5.16
N PRO A 102 -13.45 -0.29 -6.42
CA PRO A 102 -12.63 -1.18 -7.26
C PRO A 102 -11.21 -1.27 -6.69
N LEU A 103 -10.78 -2.49 -6.39
CA LEU A 103 -9.45 -2.80 -5.91
C LEU A 103 -8.82 -3.92 -6.76
N PRO A 104 -7.49 -3.96 -6.86
CA PRO A 104 -6.82 -5.12 -7.43
C PRO A 104 -7.09 -6.36 -6.57
N PRO A 105 -7.08 -7.57 -7.14
CA PRO A 105 -7.12 -8.80 -6.37
C PRO A 105 -6.01 -8.81 -5.32
N LEU A 106 -6.36 -8.98 -4.05
CA LEU A 106 -5.41 -9.04 -2.95
C LEU A 106 -4.94 -10.49 -2.75
N LEU A 107 -3.64 -10.67 -2.63
CA LEU A 107 -3.04 -11.89 -2.13
C LEU A 107 -2.77 -11.74 -0.64
N GLY A 108 -2.51 -12.83 0.07
CA GLY A 108 -2.32 -12.82 1.50
C GLY A 108 -1.21 -11.87 1.98
N PHE A 109 -1.31 -11.49 3.25
CA PHE A 109 -0.27 -10.75 3.96
C PHE A 109 0.74 -11.73 4.56
N GLU A 110 2.03 -11.44 4.40
CA GLU A 110 3.13 -12.23 4.95
C GLU A 110 3.79 -11.46 6.10
N GLU A 111 3.65 -12.01 7.30
CA GLU A 111 4.29 -11.47 8.51
C GLU A 111 5.70 -12.00 8.70
N ASP A 112 6.01 -13.18 8.13
CA ASP A 112 7.32 -13.78 8.28
C ASP A 112 8.39 -12.91 7.57
N LEU A 113 9.45 -12.64 8.29
CA LEU A 113 10.57 -11.85 7.80
C LEU A 113 11.47 -12.64 6.85
N GLU A 114 11.41 -13.98 6.92
CA GLU A 114 12.33 -14.83 6.17
C GLU A 114 12.34 -14.56 4.66
N PRO A 115 11.20 -14.35 3.96
CA PRO A 115 11.26 -14.17 2.52
C PRO A 115 12.03 -12.91 2.08
N LEU A 116 11.69 -11.76 2.65
CA LEU A 116 12.19 -10.45 2.19
C LEU A 116 12.85 -9.61 3.30
N GLY A 117 13.08 -10.18 4.48
CA GLY A 117 13.62 -9.48 5.65
C GLY A 117 12.62 -8.52 6.31
N ARG A 118 11.38 -8.45 5.83
CA ARG A 118 10.33 -7.55 6.33
C ARG A 118 8.95 -8.00 5.87
N PRO A 119 7.89 -7.64 6.61
CA PRO A 119 6.52 -7.96 6.23
C PRO A 119 6.13 -7.36 4.89
N PHE A 120 5.27 -8.05 4.15
CA PHE A 120 4.76 -7.58 2.87
C PHE A 120 3.40 -8.20 2.51
N PHE A 121 2.74 -7.63 1.53
CA PHE A 121 1.65 -8.29 0.82
C PHE A 121 1.78 -8.08 -0.68
N ALA A 122 1.15 -8.95 -1.45
CA ALA A 122 1.07 -8.82 -2.88
C ALA A 122 -0.37 -8.59 -3.33
N MET A 123 -0.51 -7.94 -4.47
CA MET A 123 -1.80 -7.71 -5.15
C MET A 123 -1.63 -7.81 -6.65
N GLY A 124 -2.71 -8.06 -7.37
CA GLY A 124 -2.71 -8.08 -8.83
C GLY A 124 -2.27 -6.73 -9.41
N PHE A 125 -1.51 -6.78 -10.49
CA PHE A 125 -1.20 -5.58 -11.24
C PHE A 125 -2.41 -5.17 -12.08
N VAL A 126 -2.78 -3.91 -12.04
CA VAL A 126 -3.84 -3.33 -12.86
C VAL A 126 -3.19 -2.45 -13.93
N ASP A 127 -3.45 -2.76 -15.19
CA ASP A 127 -2.99 -1.93 -16.29
C ASP A 127 -3.71 -0.58 -16.32
N GLY A 128 -2.95 0.49 -16.50
CA GLY A 128 -3.49 1.84 -16.56
C GLY A 128 -2.43 2.90 -16.37
N GLU A 129 -2.85 4.15 -16.53
CA GLU A 129 -2.02 5.31 -16.28
C GLU A 129 -2.44 5.97 -14.96
N VAL A 130 -1.45 6.34 -14.16
CA VAL A 130 -1.66 7.03 -12.88
C VAL A 130 -1.39 8.53 -13.08
N PRO A 131 -2.33 9.41 -12.69
CA PRO A 131 -2.07 10.85 -12.70
C PRO A 131 -0.88 11.19 -11.81
N ALA A 132 0.12 11.87 -12.36
CA ALA A 132 1.35 12.20 -11.63
C ALA A 132 1.14 13.36 -10.65
N ASP A 133 1.87 13.33 -9.54
CA ASP A 133 1.90 14.42 -8.57
C ASP A 133 2.97 15.45 -8.90
N ASN A 134 4.05 15.03 -9.57
CA ASN A 134 5.14 15.88 -9.95
C ASN A 134 5.68 15.51 -11.37
N PRO A 135 5.55 16.40 -12.36
CA PRO A 135 4.72 17.61 -12.34
C PRO A 135 3.24 17.28 -12.12
N ARG A 136 2.47 18.22 -11.59
CA ARG A 136 1.06 17.97 -11.24
C ARG A 136 0.26 17.53 -12.46
N TYR A 137 -0.63 16.59 -12.30
CA TYR A 137 -1.53 16.05 -13.33
C TYR A 137 -2.41 17.14 -14.02
N THR A 138 -2.51 18.33 -13.42
CA THR A 138 -3.18 19.51 -14.03
C THR A 138 -2.26 20.32 -14.94
N GLN A 139 -0.97 20.02 -14.99
CA GLN A 139 0.04 20.75 -15.76
C GLN A 139 0.59 19.94 -16.92
N SER A 140 0.68 18.62 -16.76
CA SER A 140 1.21 17.71 -17.79
C SER A 140 0.68 16.29 -17.61
N GLY A 141 1.02 15.43 -18.56
CA GLY A 141 0.63 14.03 -18.58
C GLY A 141 -0.71 13.81 -19.29
N PHE A 142 -1.14 12.56 -19.33
CA PHE A 142 -2.25 12.10 -20.17
C PHE A 142 -3.57 12.87 -19.94
N LEU A 143 -3.82 13.33 -18.71
CA LEU A 143 -5.04 14.09 -18.42
C LEU A 143 -5.10 15.45 -19.11
N VAL A 144 -3.95 16.09 -19.33
CA VAL A 144 -3.88 17.40 -20.01
C VAL A 144 -3.65 17.23 -21.50
N GLU A 145 -2.78 16.30 -21.89
CA GLU A 145 -2.23 16.19 -23.21
C GLU A 145 -3.10 15.35 -24.18
N SER A 146 -3.75 14.30 -23.68
CA SER A 146 -4.49 13.36 -24.53
C SER A 146 -5.93 13.09 -24.11
N SER A 147 -6.32 13.34 -22.85
CA SER A 147 -7.68 13.06 -22.39
C SER A 147 -8.70 14.08 -22.87
N THR A 148 -9.85 13.61 -23.26
CA THR A 148 -11.03 14.45 -23.59
C THR A 148 -11.69 14.98 -22.29
N PRO A 149 -12.50 16.04 -22.40
CA PRO A 149 -13.31 16.52 -21.26
C PRO A 149 -14.23 15.45 -20.67
N ALA A 150 -14.76 14.53 -21.49
CA ALA A 150 -15.63 13.45 -21.04
C ALA A 150 -14.85 12.40 -20.24
N GLU A 151 -13.63 12.07 -20.62
CA GLU A 151 -12.77 11.14 -19.90
C GLU A 151 -12.32 11.71 -18.56
N ARG A 152 -11.94 12.98 -18.52
CA ARG A 152 -11.62 13.68 -17.27
C ARG A 152 -12.81 13.69 -16.30
N ARG A 153 -14.00 13.98 -16.80
CA ARG A 153 -15.25 13.92 -16.01
C ARG A 153 -15.46 12.50 -15.46
N ARG A 154 -15.33 11.47 -16.30
CA ARG A 154 -15.50 10.08 -15.90
C ARG A 154 -14.51 9.68 -14.80
N LEU A 155 -13.25 10.11 -14.90
CA LEU A 155 -12.23 9.87 -13.87
C LEU A 155 -12.67 10.45 -12.51
N VAL A 156 -13.09 11.73 -12.49
CA VAL A 156 -13.55 12.38 -11.27
C VAL A 156 -14.81 11.72 -10.71
N GLU A 157 -15.81 11.45 -11.55
CA GLU A 157 -17.05 10.81 -11.12
C GLU A 157 -16.84 9.39 -10.58
N SER A 158 -15.93 8.60 -11.19
CA SER A 158 -15.61 7.27 -10.70
C SER A 158 -14.86 7.32 -9.35
N GLY A 159 -13.93 8.26 -9.20
CA GLY A 159 -13.25 8.49 -7.91
C GLY A 159 -14.23 8.91 -6.80
N LEU A 160 -15.17 9.82 -7.10
CA LEU A 160 -16.19 10.21 -6.13
C LEU A 160 -17.15 9.06 -5.78
N LYS A 161 -17.49 8.20 -6.73
CA LYS A 161 -18.28 6.99 -6.47
C LYS A 161 -17.56 6.01 -5.54
N ALA A 162 -16.27 5.77 -5.80
CA ALA A 162 -15.44 4.92 -4.95
C ALA A 162 -15.36 5.49 -3.52
N LEU A 163 -15.08 6.79 -3.38
CA LEU A 163 -15.05 7.47 -2.09
C LEU A 163 -16.39 7.36 -1.35
N ALA A 164 -17.51 7.58 -2.06
CA ALA A 164 -18.85 7.43 -1.50
C ALA A 164 -19.15 5.97 -1.10
N GLY A 165 -18.63 4.99 -1.83
CA GLY A 165 -18.69 3.57 -1.48
C GLY A 165 -18.02 3.31 -0.15
N ILE A 166 -16.77 3.74 -0.01
CA ILE A 166 -16.00 3.61 1.23
C ILE A 166 -16.70 4.30 2.41
N HIS A 167 -17.23 5.51 2.22
CA HIS A 167 -17.94 6.25 3.28
C HIS A 167 -19.25 5.59 3.72
N ARG A 168 -19.84 4.68 2.93
CA ARG A 168 -21.04 3.92 3.30
C ARG A 168 -20.75 2.67 4.12
N ILE A 169 -19.49 2.27 4.23
CA ILE A 169 -19.13 1.11 5.07
C ILE A 169 -19.50 1.42 6.52
N ASP A 170 -20.32 0.58 7.11
CA ASP A 170 -20.43 0.52 8.57
C ASP A 170 -19.16 -0.13 9.10
N TRP A 171 -18.19 0.69 9.42
CA TRP A 171 -16.84 0.26 9.75
C TRP A 171 -16.78 -0.64 11.00
N ARG A 172 -17.74 -0.49 11.94
CA ARG A 172 -17.82 -1.38 13.09
C ARG A 172 -18.39 -2.75 12.71
N ALA A 173 -19.49 -2.77 11.97
CA ALA A 173 -20.08 -4.00 11.48
C ALA A 173 -19.16 -4.75 10.51
N ALA A 174 -18.32 -4.01 9.78
CA ALA A 174 -17.31 -4.55 8.87
C ALA A 174 -15.99 -4.97 9.57
N GLY A 175 -15.92 -4.93 10.91
CA GLY A 175 -14.75 -5.39 11.65
C GLY A 175 -13.55 -4.44 11.60
N LEU A 176 -13.78 -3.15 11.39
CA LEU A 176 -12.75 -2.11 11.42
C LEU A 176 -12.67 -1.36 12.76
N ASP A 177 -13.35 -1.84 13.79
CA ASP A 177 -13.37 -1.24 15.14
C ASP A 177 -11.96 -1.12 15.76
N TRP A 178 -11.04 -1.96 15.37
CA TRP A 178 -9.62 -1.86 15.74
C TRP A 178 -8.92 -0.57 15.26
N LEU A 179 -9.50 0.16 14.31
CA LEU A 179 -9.03 1.49 13.90
C LEU A 179 -9.31 2.56 14.96
N ASP A 180 -10.17 2.27 15.93
CA ASP A 180 -10.49 3.12 17.06
C ASP A 180 -10.21 2.40 18.40
N PRO A 181 -8.94 2.07 18.69
CA PRO A 181 -8.60 1.28 19.87
C PRO A 181 -8.94 1.97 21.18
N SER A 182 -9.15 3.28 21.17
CA SER A 182 -9.56 4.06 22.36
C SER A 182 -11.07 4.17 22.52
N GLY A 183 -11.87 3.70 21.56
CA GLY A 183 -13.33 3.80 21.57
C GLY A 183 -13.86 5.24 21.47
N ILE A 184 -13.01 6.19 21.08
CA ILE A 184 -13.37 7.61 20.97
C ILE A 184 -14.26 7.85 19.73
N GLY A 185 -14.16 6.99 18.75
CA GLY A 185 -14.92 7.06 17.48
C GLY A 185 -14.35 8.07 16.51
N LYS A 186 -14.18 9.31 16.92
CA LYS A 186 -13.65 10.37 16.08
C LYS A 186 -12.57 11.15 16.83
N PRO A 187 -11.31 11.11 16.39
CA PRO A 187 -10.23 11.83 17.06
C PRO A 187 -10.56 13.33 17.11
N ASN A 188 -10.51 13.91 18.29
CA ASN A 188 -10.64 15.35 18.45
C ASN A 188 -9.30 16.06 18.17
N GLN A 189 -9.31 17.39 18.16
CA GLN A 189 -8.12 18.18 17.88
C GLN A 189 -6.99 17.94 18.89
N ALA A 190 -7.32 17.72 20.16
CA ALA A 190 -6.31 17.44 21.18
C ALA A 190 -5.61 16.09 20.96
N ASP A 191 -6.36 15.07 20.49
CA ASP A 191 -5.78 13.79 20.12
C ASP A 191 -4.86 13.91 18.89
N GLN A 192 -5.27 14.69 17.89
CA GLN A 192 -4.43 14.97 16.72
C GLN A 192 -3.14 15.72 17.11
N LEU A 193 -3.25 16.75 17.93
CA LEU A 193 -2.07 17.47 18.42
C LEU A 193 -1.11 16.56 19.19
N ARG A 194 -1.62 15.66 20.02
CA ARG A 194 -0.80 14.70 20.75
C ARG A 194 -0.06 13.74 19.81
N ILE A 195 -0.73 13.24 18.77
CA ILE A 195 -0.13 12.38 17.74
C ILE A 195 1.00 13.12 17.04
N TRP A 196 0.75 14.32 16.57
CA TRP A 196 1.75 15.12 15.85
C TRP A 196 2.91 15.56 16.74
N ARG A 197 2.67 15.86 18.01
CA ARG A 197 3.75 16.15 18.98
C ARG A 197 4.63 14.93 19.19
N GLY A 198 4.06 13.77 19.45
CA GLY A 198 4.85 12.55 19.61
C GLY A 198 5.64 12.18 18.35
N TYR A 199 5.09 12.45 17.17
CA TYR A 199 5.82 12.30 15.92
C TYR A 199 6.98 13.28 15.82
N ALA A 200 6.73 14.57 16.08
CA ALA A 200 7.76 15.61 16.04
C ALA A 200 8.90 15.32 17.03
N GLU A 201 8.60 14.91 18.25
CA GLU A 201 9.59 14.52 19.26
C GLU A 201 10.49 13.39 18.75
N ARG A 202 9.90 12.37 18.14
CA ARG A 202 10.65 11.25 17.56
C ARG A 202 11.54 11.68 16.38
N GLU A 203 11.03 12.50 15.47
CA GLU A 203 11.75 12.89 14.26
C GLU A 203 12.80 13.98 14.52
N LEU A 204 12.54 14.87 15.45
CA LEU A 204 13.48 15.93 15.83
C LEU A 204 14.61 15.41 16.71
N GLN A 205 14.36 14.37 17.49
CA GLN A 205 15.30 13.87 18.50
C GLN A 205 15.78 15.03 19.38
N ASP A 206 17.09 15.29 19.39
CA ASP A 206 17.71 16.37 20.18
C ASP A 206 17.85 17.71 19.42
N ARG A 207 17.22 17.84 18.23
CA ARG A 207 17.29 19.07 17.44
C ARG A 207 16.37 20.13 18.04
N ASP A 208 16.93 21.26 18.38
CA ASP A 208 16.15 22.41 18.86
C ASP A 208 15.28 22.98 17.72
N HIS A 209 13.99 23.07 17.96
CA HIS A 209 13.02 23.61 17.00
C HIS A 209 12.08 24.61 17.70
N PRO A 210 12.53 25.86 17.90
CA PRO A 210 11.85 26.85 18.73
C PRO A 210 10.41 27.16 18.27
N VAL A 211 10.11 27.02 16.99
CA VAL A 211 8.75 27.24 16.46
C VAL A 211 7.79 26.14 16.92
N LEU A 212 8.23 24.88 16.94
CA LEU A 212 7.40 23.76 17.41
C LEU A 212 7.25 23.75 18.94
N ALA A 213 8.23 24.28 19.66
CA ALA A 213 8.16 24.39 21.11
C ALA A 213 7.12 25.44 21.60
N GLN A 214 6.69 26.34 20.71
CA GLN A 214 5.69 27.37 20.99
C GLN A 214 4.26 26.97 20.57
N ALA A 215 4.10 25.89 19.84
CA ALA A 215 2.81 25.36 19.37
C ALA A 215 2.21 24.35 20.36
#